data_59fbfe52020f10ce2b9fd0f46ea30bf3
#
_entry.id   59fbfe52020f10ce2b9fd0f46ea30bf3
#
_cell.length_a   1.000
_cell.length_b   1.000
_cell.length_c   1.000
_cell.angle_alpha   90.00
_cell.angle_beta   90.00
_cell.angle_gamma   90.00
#
_symmetry.space_group_name_H-M   'P 1'
#
loop_
_entity.id
_entity.type
_entity.pdbx_description
1 polymer ?
#
loop_
_entity_poly.entity_id
_entity_poly.type
_entity_poly.pdbx_seq_one_letter_code
_entity_poly.pdbx_strand_id
1 'polypeptide(L)'
;MSRIAPLLTIVLLAAALPARAEWLERTEAIMGTRCYVELWADDPLKGNDAIEAVMAELRRIDNLMSHYKPESQLSQINQYANERPVQVDKELFDLIELSTHYSQITEGAFDITYASVGYLYNYPQHIHPTEEQIRAALPAVNWRNMLFDEEHHTVRFEHPGMRIDLGGIGKGYAVDRGIDILKARGITHALVTAGGDSRIIGDRMGRPWLVAIRHPDNPSKVVTRIPLRDSAVSTSGDYERYFDEDGVRYHHIIDPRTGHSASKVRSATILAPTATQTDGMSKTAFVLGAEKALEIINRMPEYDAVFVLPEGRVLYSNGLRPPAPRPPGAAPPTPTASSAVR
;
A
#
# COMPACT_ATOMS: atom_id res chain seq x y z
N MET A 1 -71.19 -26.31 38.17
CA MET A 1 -70.31 -25.20 38.62
C MET A 1 -68.96 -25.38 37.97
N SER A 2 -68.74 -24.73 36.81
CA SER A 2 -67.53 -24.82 36.00
C SER A 2 -66.60 -23.70 36.41
N ARG A 3 -65.42 -24.06 36.89
CA ARG A 3 -64.33 -23.09 37.27
C ARG A 3 -63.47 -22.81 36.05
N ILE A 4 -63.53 -21.60 35.51
CA ILE A 4 -62.65 -21.08 34.46
C ILE A 4 -61.42 -20.55 35.15
N ALA A 5 -60.26 -21.16 34.90
CA ALA A 5 -58.94 -20.65 35.33
C ALA A 5 -58.44 -19.60 34.36
N PRO A 6 -57.96 -18.45 34.78
CA PRO A 6 -57.39 -17.46 33.89
C PRO A 6 -55.97 -17.91 33.41
N LEU A 7 -55.79 -17.92 32.08
CA LEU A 7 -54.50 -18.11 31.41
C LEU A 7 -53.70 -16.82 31.58
N LEU A 8 -52.64 -16.87 32.38
CA LEU A 8 -51.71 -15.75 32.54
C LEU A 8 -50.70 -15.76 31.38
N THR A 9 -50.90 -14.90 30.39
CA THR A 9 -49.96 -14.72 29.27
C THR A 9 -48.78 -13.90 29.77
N ILE A 10 -47.63 -14.55 30.01
CA ILE A 10 -46.35 -13.87 30.33
C ILE A 10 -45.77 -13.33 29.02
N VAL A 11 -45.88 -12.04 28.81
CA VAL A 11 -45.15 -11.33 27.73
C VAL A 11 -43.70 -11.17 28.20
N LEU A 12 -42.79 -12.01 27.67
CA LEU A 12 -41.33 -11.77 27.81
C LEU A 12 -40.97 -10.55 26.99
N LEU A 13 -40.82 -9.40 27.63
CA LEU A 13 -40.10 -8.27 27.05
C LEU A 13 -38.63 -8.65 26.98
N ALA A 14 -38.11 -9.04 25.81
CA ALA A 14 -36.71 -9.14 25.55
C ALA A 14 -36.12 -7.72 25.60
N ALA A 15 -35.51 -7.35 26.73
CA ALA A 15 -34.73 -6.13 26.84
C ALA A 15 -33.52 -6.27 25.88
N ALA A 16 -33.57 -5.60 24.73
CA ALA A 16 -32.41 -5.44 23.88
C ALA A 16 -31.34 -4.72 24.70
N LEU A 17 -30.31 -5.44 25.12
CA LEU A 17 -29.13 -4.83 25.73
C LEU A 17 -28.57 -3.84 24.69
N PRO A 18 -28.23 -2.60 25.08
CA PRO A 18 -27.63 -1.65 24.17
C PRO A 18 -26.34 -2.26 23.61
N ALA A 19 -26.19 -2.26 22.29
CA ALA A 19 -24.96 -2.67 21.64
C ALA A 19 -23.83 -1.82 22.24
N ARG A 20 -22.80 -2.48 22.81
CA ARG A 20 -21.67 -1.79 23.44
C ARG A 20 -20.66 -1.46 22.35
N ALA A 21 -20.29 -0.18 22.26
CA ALA A 21 -19.25 0.28 21.34
C ALA A 21 -17.90 -0.41 21.65
N GLU A 22 -17.24 -0.93 20.61
CA GLU A 22 -16.00 -1.69 20.74
C GLU A 22 -15.12 -1.61 19.51
N TRP A 23 -13.86 -2.03 19.65
CA TRP A 23 -12.95 -2.26 18.54
C TRP A 23 -13.26 -3.62 17.92
N LEU A 24 -13.45 -3.62 16.60
CA LEU A 24 -13.63 -4.80 15.78
C LEU A 24 -12.48 -4.96 14.82
N GLU A 25 -12.06 -6.20 14.58
CA GLU A 25 -10.97 -6.48 13.65
C GLU A 25 -11.22 -7.75 12.84
N ARG A 26 -10.62 -7.80 11.65
CA ARG A 26 -10.60 -8.99 10.81
C ARG A 26 -9.33 -9.07 9.98
N THR A 27 -8.84 -10.30 9.79
CA THR A 27 -7.71 -10.61 8.90
C THR A 27 -8.14 -11.63 7.88
N GLU A 28 -7.79 -11.39 6.60
CA GLU A 28 -7.97 -12.34 5.50
C GLU A 28 -6.74 -12.34 4.58
N ALA A 29 -6.54 -13.44 3.85
CA ALA A 29 -5.53 -13.54 2.80
C ALA A 29 -6.15 -13.13 1.46
N ILE A 30 -5.85 -11.94 0.97
CA ILE A 30 -6.35 -11.36 -0.30
C ILE A 30 -5.17 -10.69 -1.01
N MET A 31 -5.17 -10.59 -2.36
CA MET A 31 -4.11 -9.97 -3.16
C MET A 31 -2.72 -10.59 -2.90
N GLY A 32 -2.68 -11.90 -2.58
CA GLY A 32 -1.43 -12.60 -2.28
C GLY A 32 -0.71 -12.13 -1.02
N THR A 33 -1.42 -11.45 -0.11
CA THR A 33 -0.88 -10.93 1.15
C THR A 33 -1.90 -10.99 2.28
N ARG A 34 -1.47 -10.63 3.49
CA ARG A 34 -2.36 -10.46 4.64
C ARG A 34 -3.05 -9.10 4.54
N CYS A 35 -4.38 -9.10 4.47
CA CYS A 35 -5.23 -7.92 4.60
C CYS A 35 -5.83 -7.87 6.01
N TYR A 36 -5.86 -6.68 6.60
CA TYR A 36 -6.34 -6.46 7.96
C TYR A 36 -7.17 -5.19 8.02
N VAL A 37 -8.30 -5.26 8.71
CA VAL A 37 -9.17 -4.12 9.02
C VAL A 37 -9.37 -4.08 10.53
N GLU A 38 -9.20 -2.91 11.13
CA GLU A 38 -9.55 -2.61 12.51
C GLU A 38 -10.35 -1.31 12.53
N LEU A 39 -11.49 -1.30 13.23
CA LEU A 39 -12.33 -0.12 13.35
C LEU A 39 -13.04 -0.06 14.70
N TRP A 40 -13.38 1.17 15.12
CA TRP A 40 -14.28 1.40 16.24
C TRP A 40 -15.72 1.49 15.74
N ALA A 41 -16.62 0.75 16.36
CA ALA A 41 -18.04 0.77 16.05
C ALA A 41 -18.90 0.96 17.30
N ASP A 42 -19.83 1.91 17.23
CA ASP A 42 -20.85 2.09 18.27
C ASP A 42 -21.90 0.97 18.24
N ASP A 43 -22.08 0.34 17.07
CA ASP A 43 -22.94 -0.82 16.83
C ASP A 43 -22.07 -1.93 16.19
N PRO A 44 -21.77 -3.02 16.93
CA PRO A 44 -20.93 -4.12 16.43
C PRO A 44 -21.48 -4.83 15.19
N LEU A 45 -22.80 -4.89 14.99
CA LEU A 45 -23.39 -5.49 13.78
C LEU A 45 -23.07 -4.64 12.56
N LYS A 46 -23.28 -3.32 12.64
CA LYS A 46 -22.92 -2.39 11.56
C LYS A 46 -21.41 -2.35 11.32
N GLY A 47 -20.62 -2.45 12.39
CA GLY A 47 -19.16 -2.53 12.29
C GLY A 47 -18.70 -3.77 11.53
N ASN A 48 -19.26 -4.94 11.84
CA ASN A 48 -18.95 -6.18 11.12
C ASN A 48 -19.39 -6.13 9.65
N ASP A 49 -20.57 -5.55 9.35
CA ASP A 49 -21.03 -5.33 7.98
C ASP A 49 -20.09 -4.37 7.21
N ALA A 50 -19.53 -3.36 7.90
CA ALA A 50 -18.55 -2.45 7.30
C ALA A 50 -17.24 -3.17 6.99
N ILE A 51 -16.73 -4.02 7.89
CA ILE A 51 -15.54 -4.85 7.66
C ILE A 51 -15.76 -5.79 6.46
N GLU A 52 -16.92 -6.49 6.41
CA GLU A 52 -17.21 -7.40 5.29
C GLU A 52 -17.24 -6.65 3.95
N ALA A 53 -17.81 -5.46 3.92
CA ALA A 53 -17.84 -4.65 2.71
C ALA A 53 -16.41 -4.24 2.25
N VAL A 54 -15.50 -3.94 3.19
CA VAL A 54 -14.09 -3.68 2.86
C VAL A 54 -13.43 -4.94 2.30
N MET A 55 -13.59 -6.10 2.96
CA MET A 55 -13.01 -7.35 2.48
C MET A 55 -13.55 -7.76 1.11
N ALA A 56 -14.85 -7.54 0.85
CA ALA A 56 -15.45 -7.77 -0.45
C ALA A 56 -14.85 -6.86 -1.54
N GLU A 57 -14.60 -5.59 -1.22
CA GLU A 57 -13.97 -4.64 -2.15
C GLU A 57 -12.52 -5.03 -2.46
N LEU A 58 -11.73 -5.43 -1.45
CA LEU A 58 -10.37 -5.92 -1.67
C LEU A 58 -10.36 -7.15 -2.59
N ARG A 59 -11.31 -8.09 -2.42
CA ARG A 59 -11.48 -9.25 -3.31
C ARG A 59 -11.89 -8.83 -4.73
N ARG A 60 -12.76 -7.82 -4.87
CA ARG A 60 -13.18 -7.28 -6.18
C ARG A 60 -11.98 -6.68 -6.93
N ILE A 61 -11.18 -5.85 -6.25
CA ILE A 61 -9.98 -5.23 -6.83
C ILE A 61 -8.95 -6.30 -7.21
N ASP A 62 -8.75 -7.31 -6.36
CA ASP A 62 -7.88 -8.45 -6.69
C ASP A 62 -8.34 -9.19 -7.96
N ASN A 63 -9.66 -9.37 -8.16
CA ASN A 63 -10.19 -9.97 -9.37
C ASN A 63 -10.00 -9.08 -10.61
N LEU A 64 -10.05 -7.78 -10.45
CA LEU A 64 -9.91 -6.81 -11.54
C LEU A 64 -8.43 -6.66 -11.99
N MET A 65 -7.49 -6.61 -11.02
CA MET A 65 -6.13 -6.09 -11.21
C MET A 65 -5.01 -7.13 -10.99
N SER A 66 -5.33 -8.38 -10.67
CA SER A 66 -4.31 -9.41 -10.42
C SER A 66 -3.86 -10.06 -11.72
N HIS A 67 -2.57 -9.97 -12.05
CA HIS A 67 -1.97 -10.68 -13.19
C HIS A 67 -1.92 -12.21 -12.98
N TYR A 68 -2.12 -12.69 -11.75
CA TYR A 68 -2.23 -14.13 -11.45
C TYR A 68 -3.59 -14.73 -11.82
N LYS A 69 -4.58 -13.89 -12.13
CA LYS A 69 -5.94 -14.30 -12.50
C LYS A 69 -6.14 -14.11 -14.00
N PRO A 70 -6.23 -15.18 -14.81
CA PRO A 70 -6.31 -15.08 -16.27
C PRO A 70 -7.49 -14.22 -16.76
N GLU A 71 -8.61 -14.25 -16.02
CA GLU A 71 -9.81 -13.49 -16.35
C GLU A 71 -9.75 -12.01 -15.94
N SER A 72 -8.73 -11.58 -15.18
CA SER A 72 -8.60 -10.17 -14.80
C SER A 72 -8.42 -9.26 -16.00
N GLN A 73 -8.91 -8.03 -15.92
CA GLN A 73 -8.71 -7.06 -17.00
C GLN A 73 -7.22 -6.72 -17.20
N LEU A 74 -6.42 -6.72 -16.12
CA LEU A 74 -4.97 -6.56 -16.22
C LEU A 74 -4.33 -7.69 -17.05
N SER A 75 -4.76 -8.93 -16.85
CA SER A 75 -4.28 -10.07 -17.65
C SER A 75 -4.69 -9.94 -19.12
N GLN A 76 -5.88 -9.42 -19.40
CA GLN A 76 -6.31 -9.14 -20.79
C GLN A 76 -5.46 -8.05 -21.45
N ILE A 77 -5.10 -6.98 -20.72
CA ILE A 77 -4.14 -5.98 -21.21
C ILE A 77 -2.83 -6.66 -21.57
N ASN A 78 -2.25 -7.43 -20.63
CA ASN A 78 -0.97 -8.12 -20.86
C ASN A 78 -0.99 -9.13 -22.01
N GLN A 79 -2.16 -9.70 -22.31
CA GLN A 79 -2.32 -10.66 -23.40
C GLN A 79 -2.49 -9.98 -24.76
N TYR A 80 -3.24 -8.88 -24.83
CA TYR A 80 -3.73 -8.35 -26.12
C TYR A 80 -3.24 -6.94 -26.48
N ALA A 81 -2.74 -6.15 -25.51
CA ALA A 81 -2.42 -4.74 -25.77
C ALA A 81 -1.24 -4.55 -26.73
N ASN A 82 -0.40 -5.56 -26.95
CA ASN A 82 0.64 -5.54 -27.99
C ASN A 82 0.05 -5.63 -29.41
N GLU A 83 -1.15 -6.19 -29.58
CA GLU A 83 -1.77 -6.44 -30.88
C GLU A 83 -2.83 -5.40 -31.23
N ARG A 84 -3.63 -5.00 -30.21
CA ARG A 84 -4.78 -4.11 -30.36
C ARG A 84 -5.05 -3.30 -29.10
N PRO A 85 -5.75 -2.17 -29.17
CA PRO A 85 -6.29 -1.50 -27.99
C PRO A 85 -7.18 -2.45 -27.18
N VAL A 86 -7.03 -2.42 -25.85
CA VAL A 86 -7.82 -3.23 -24.91
C VAL A 86 -8.64 -2.27 -24.05
N GLN A 87 -9.96 -2.35 -24.16
CA GLN A 87 -10.89 -1.59 -23.34
C GLN A 87 -10.97 -2.21 -21.96
N VAL A 88 -10.96 -1.36 -20.92
CA VAL A 88 -11.04 -1.75 -19.52
C VAL A 88 -12.00 -0.85 -18.75
N ASP A 89 -12.36 -1.25 -17.54
CA ASP A 89 -13.11 -0.39 -16.63
C ASP A 89 -12.36 0.90 -16.36
N LYS A 90 -13.10 2.01 -16.24
CA LYS A 90 -12.52 3.33 -15.96
C LYS A 90 -11.62 3.31 -14.72
N GLU A 91 -11.99 2.55 -13.70
CA GLU A 91 -11.22 2.41 -12.46
C GLU A 91 -9.81 1.86 -12.70
N LEU A 92 -9.68 0.82 -13.51
CA LEU A 92 -8.38 0.25 -13.87
C LEU A 92 -7.62 1.18 -14.80
N PHE A 93 -8.29 1.80 -15.77
CA PHE A 93 -7.71 2.80 -16.66
C PHE A 93 -7.08 3.96 -15.89
N ASP A 94 -7.84 4.59 -14.98
CA ASP A 94 -7.39 5.70 -14.16
C ASP A 94 -6.16 5.34 -13.30
N LEU A 95 -6.12 4.11 -12.75
CA LEU A 95 -4.98 3.66 -11.95
C LEU A 95 -3.72 3.41 -12.79
N ILE A 96 -3.87 2.88 -14.03
CA ILE A 96 -2.76 2.71 -14.96
C ILE A 96 -2.24 4.09 -15.39
N GLU A 97 -3.12 5.03 -15.70
CA GLU A 97 -2.73 6.40 -16.05
C GLU A 97 -2.03 7.11 -14.87
N LEU A 98 -2.59 7.00 -13.65
CA LEU A 98 -1.94 7.50 -12.44
C LEU A 98 -0.55 6.89 -12.23
N SER A 99 -0.35 5.63 -12.62
CA SER A 99 0.95 4.98 -12.56
C SER A 99 1.99 5.67 -13.43
N THR A 100 1.59 6.23 -14.59
CA THR A 100 2.50 7.00 -15.44
C THR A 100 2.92 8.32 -14.79
N HIS A 101 2.02 8.94 -14.01
CA HIS A 101 2.38 10.12 -13.24
C HIS A 101 3.47 9.79 -12.19
N TYR A 102 3.36 8.66 -11.48
CA TYR A 102 4.42 8.22 -10.57
C TYR A 102 5.72 7.89 -11.31
N SER A 103 5.64 7.29 -12.50
CA SER A 103 6.83 7.06 -13.33
C SER A 103 7.52 8.38 -13.68
N GLN A 104 6.75 9.42 -13.97
CA GLN A 104 7.27 10.74 -14.32
C GLN A 104 7.95 11.42 -13.12
N ILE A 105 7.29 11.52 -11.96
CA ILE A 105 7.83 12.21 -10.77
C ILE A 105 8.99 11.47 -10.12
N THR A 106 9.09 10.15 -10.31
CA THR A 106 10.21 9.32 -9.82
C THR A 106 11.32 9.13 -10.86
N GLU A 107 11.29 9.86 -11.98
CA GLU A 107 12.30 9.74 -13.05
C GLU A 107 12.42 8.30 -13.60
N GLY A 108 11.30 7.54 -13.63
CA GLY A 108 11.23 6.15 -14.07
C GLY A 108 11.70 5.13 -13.02
N ALA A 109 11.92 5.53 -11.76
CA ALA A 109 12.21 4.58 -10.70
C ALA A 109 10.99 3.72 -10.32
N PHE A 110 9.81 4.29 -10.41
CA PHE A 110 8.55 3.56 -10.44
C PHE A 110 8.14 3.42 -11.91
N ASP A 111 7.96 2.20 -12.38
CA ASP A 111 7.49 1.91 -13.73
C ASP A 111 6.76 0.56 -13.73
N ILE A 112 5.46 0.57 -13.96
CA ILE A 112 4.65 -0.66 -13.98
C ILE A 112 5.00 -1.61 -15.12
N THR A 113 5.70 -1.11 -16.17
CA THR A 113 6.17 -1.93 -17.29
C THR A 113 7.42 -2.75 -16.94
N TYR A 114 7.99 -2.56 -15.72
CA TYR A 114 9.04 -3.45 -15.19
C TYR A 114 8.67 -4.92 -15.29
N ALA A 115 7.38 -5.20 -15.29
CA ALA A 115 6.81 -6.53 -15.43
C ALA A 115 7.29 -7.26 -16.68
N SER A 116 7.68 -6.54 -17.75
CA SER A 116 8.25 -7.14 -18.97
C SER A 116 9.50 -7.98 -18.67
N VAL A 117 10.29 -7.58 -17.65
CA VAL A 117 11.41 -8.36 -17.10
C VAL A 117 10.99 -9.10 -15.83
N GLY A 118 10.17 -8.47 -14.99
CA GLY A 118 9.77 -9.01 -13.69
C GLY A 118 9.12 -10.39 -13.76
N TYR A 119 8.39 -10.69 -14.82
CA TYR A 119 7.75 -12.00 -15.04
C TYR A 119 8.73 -13.15 -15.34
N LEU A 120 9.98 -12.84 -15.61
CA LEU A 120 11.03 -13.85 -15.76
C LEU A 120 11.54 -14.38 -14.41
N TYR A 121 11.25 -13.69 -13.31
CA TYR A 121 11.58 -14.11 -11.95
C TYR A 121 10.48 -15.00 -11.36
N ASN A 122 10.90 -16.08 -10.69
CA ASN A 122 9.99 -16.92 -9.91
C ASN A 122 10.59 -17.15 -8.52
N TYR A 123 10.24 -16.28 -7.57
CA TYR A 123 10.80 -16.29 -6.23
C TYR A 123 10.51 -17.58 -5.45
N PRO A 124 9.28 -18.18 -5.49
CA PRO A 124 9.00 -19.45 -4.85
C PRO A 124 9.83 -20.62 -5.38
N GLN A 125 10.24 -20.58 -6.65
CA GLN A 125 11.03 -21.63 -7.30
C GLN A 125 12.53 -21.29 -7.35
N HIS A 126 12.95 -20.16 -6.78
CA HIS A 126 14.33 -19.66 -6.83
C HIS A 126 14.86 -19.53 -8.26
N ILE A 127 14.02 -18.99 -9.17
CA ILE A 127 14.41 -18.77 -10.58
C ILE A 127 14.61 -17.27 -10.79
N HIS A 128 15.75 -16.93 -11.38
CA HIS A 128 16.04 -15.61 -11.93
C HIS A 128 16.40 -15.69 -13.42
N PRO A 129 16.17 -14.65 -14.23
CA PRO A 129 16.55 -14.64 -15.63
C PRO A 129 18.08 -14.60 -15.82
N THR A 130 18.51 -15.11 -16.97
CA THR A 130 19.90 -14.91 -17.44
C THR A 130 20.09 -13.48 -17.93
N GLU A 131 21.33 -13.02 -18.01
CA GLU A 131 21.68 -11.70 -18.58
C GLU A 131 21.20 -11.53 -20.03
N GLU A 132 21.16 -12.61 -20.80
CA GLU A 132 20.63 -12.60 -22.17
C GLU A 132 19.13 -12.37 -22.17
N GLN A 133 18.38 -13.04 -21.30
CA GLN A 133 16.93 -12.86 -21.15
C GLN A 133 16.57 -11.46 -20.67
N ILE A 134 17.32 -10.91 -19.70
CA ILE A 134 17.14 -9.52 -19.25
C ILE A 134 17.38 -8.58 -20.41
N ARG A 135 18.49 -8.71 -21.14
CA ARG A 135 18.85 -7.85 -22.25
C ARG A 135 17.80 -7.89 -23.37
N ALA A 136 17.20 -9.05 -23.62
CA ALA A 136 16.14 -9.21 -24.61
C ALA A 136 14.82 -8.56 -24.19
N ALA A 137 14.47 -8.61 -22.90
CA ALA A 137 13.19 -8.10 -22.38
C ALA A 137 13.25 -6.61 -21.99
N LEU A 138 14.42 -6.10 -21.63
CA LEU A 138 14.59 -4.74 -21.10
C LEU A 138 14.09 -3.62 -22.03
N PRO A 139 14.20 -3.68 -23.38
CA PRO A 139 13.64 -2.67 -24.27
C PRO A 139 12.11 -2.50 -24.17
N ALA A 140 11.39 -3.51 -23.65
CA ALA A 140 9.96 -3.45 -23.39
C ALA A 140 9.61 -2.74 -22.07
N VAL A 141 10.59 -2.39 -21.25
CA VAL A 141 10.40 -1.61 -20.02
C VAL A 141 10.50 -0.12 -20.32
N ASN A 142 9.36 0.48 -20.61
CA ASN A 142 9.26 1.92 -20.82
C ASN A 142 7.80 2.37 -20.75
N TRP A 143 7.39 2.98 -19.64
CA TRP A 143 6.04 3.48 -19.43
C TRP A 143 5.55 4.44 -20.55
N ARG A 144 6.45 5.12 -21.27
CA ARG A 144 6.09 6.02 -22.37
C ARG A 144 5.55 5.32 -23.59
N ASN A 145 5.76 4.01 -23.70
CA ASN A 145 5.24 3.17 -24.78
C ASN A 145 3.83 2.62 -24.48
N MET A 146 3.20 3.07 -23.39
CA MET A 146 1.77 2.85 -23.16
C MET A 146 0.96 3.96 -23.81
N LEU A 147 0.05 3.59 -24.70
CA LEU A 147 -0.87 4.51 -25.36
C LEU A 147 -2.25 4.42 -24.73
N PHE A 148 -2.85 5.58 -24.49
CA PHE A 148 -4.14 5.72 -23.82
C PHE A 148 -5.16 6.39 -24.74
N ASP A 149 -6.40 5.90 -24.73
CA ASP A 149 -7.57 6.56 -25.27
C ASP A 149 -8.55 6.80 -24.11
N GLU A 150 -8.62 8.05 -23.67
CA GLU A 150 -9.45 8.46 -22.53
C GLU A 150 -10.96 8.36 -22.82
N GLU A 151 -11.38 8.55 -24.08
CA GLU A 151 -12.79 8.49 -24.47
C GLU A 151 -13.34 7.06 -24.36
N HIS A 152 -12.53 6.08 -24.77
CA HIS A 152 -12.92 4.67 -24.81
C HIS A 152 -12.31 3.84 -23.68
N HIS A 153 -11.50 4.44 -22.79
CA HIS A 153 -10.75 3.75 -21.72
C HIS A 153 -9.96 2.56 -22.25
N THR A 154 -9.19 2.76 -23.34
CA THR A 154 -8.37 1.70 -23.92
C THR A 154 -6.88 1.89 -23.62
N VAL A 155 -6.18 0.78 -23.45
CA VAL A 155 -4.72 0.71 -23.30
C VAL A 155 -4.14 -0.09 -24.44
N ARG A 156 -3.07 0.41 -25.08
CA ARG A 156 -2.29 -0.27 -26.10
C ARG A 156 -0.80 -0.13 -25.81
N PHE A 157 -0.02 -1.12 -26.20
CA PHE A 157 1.44 -1.10 -26.10
C PHE A 157 2.07 -0.88 -27.48
N GLU A 158 3.04 0.04 -27.55
CA GLU A 158 3.79 0.28 -28.79
C GLU A 158 4.92 -0.73 -29.01
N HIS A 159 5.51 -1.27 -27.89
CA HIS A 159 6.64 -2.18 -28.00
C HIS A 159 6.18 -3.63 -27.79
N PRO A 160 6.54 -4.57 -28.71
CA PRO A 160 6.26 -5.98 -28.53
C PRO A 160 6.88 -6.53 -27.23
N GLY A 161 6.15 -7.42 -26.56
CA GLY A 161 6.62 -8.04 -25.32
C GLY A 161 6.44 -7.21 -24.06
N MET A 162 5.86 -5.99 -24.16
CA MET A 162 5.48 -5.22 -22.97
C MET A 162 4.46 -5.96 -22.13
N ARG A 163 4.64 -5.83 -20.83
CA ARG A 163 3.70 -6.25 -19.80
C ARG A 163 3.68 -5.24 -18.68
N ILE A 164 2.56 -5.14 -17.97
CA ILE A 164 2.41 -4.28 -16.80
C ILE A 164 2.00 -5.08 -15.56
N ASP A 165 2.40 -4.57 -14.40
CA ASP A 165 2.04 -5.11 -13.09
C ASP A 165 1.75 -3.96 -12.12
N LEU A 166 0.61 -4.04 -11.45
CA LEU A 166 0.16 -3.04 -10.48
C LEU A 166 0.55 -3.36 -9.04
N GLY A 167 1.40 -4.36 -8.79
CA GLY A 167 1.83 -4.75 -7.45
C GLY A 167 2.55 -3.65 -6.66
N GLY A 168 3.00 -2.59 -7.35
CA GLY A 168 3.63 -1.41 -6.75
C GLY A 168 2.69 -0.25 -6.42
N ILE A 169 1.38 -0.35 -6.71
CA ILE A 169 0.38 0.69 -6.45
C ILE A 169 -1.00 0.14 -6.10
N GLY A 170 -1.32 -1.07 -6.57
CA GLY A 170 -2.66 -1.63 -6.48
C GLY A 170 -3.10 -1.99 -5.06
N LYS A 171 -2.14 -2.33 -4.17
CA LYS A 171 -2.46 -2.60 -2.76
C LYS A 171 -2.81 -1.31 -2.03
N GLY A 172 -2.02 -0.25 -2.23
CA GLY A 172 -2.32 1.09 -1.71
C GLY A 172 -3.68 1.58 -2.19
N TYR A 173 -3.99 1.40 -3.48
CA TYR A 173 -5.29 1.74 -4.04
C TYR A 173 -6.44 0.97 -3.35
N ALA A 174 -6.30 -0.34 -3.18
CA ALA A 174 -7.31 -1.16 -2.53
C ALA A 174 -7.55 -0.74 -1.06
N VAL A 175 -6.49 -0.39 -0.34
CA VAL A 175 -6.56 0.14 1.03
C VAL A 175 -7.34 1.46 1.06
N ASP A 176 -7.09 2.36 0.11
CA ASP A 176 -7.81 3.64 0.00
C ASP A 176 -9.30 3.42 -0.26
N ARG A 177 -9.66 2.52 -1.18
CA ARG A 177 -11.05 2.14 -1.43
C ARG A 177 -11.73 1.56 -0.19
N GLY A 178 -11.00 0.74 0.58
CA GLY A 178 -11.48 0.22 1.87
C GLY A 178 -11.81 1.34 2.86
N ILE A 179 -10.92 2.32 3.00
CA ILE A 179 -11.16 3.49 3.87
C ILE A 179 -12.34 4.33 3.37
N ASP A 180 -12.51 4.53 2.08
CA ASP A 180 -13.65 5.28 1.52
C ASP A 180 -14.99 4.58 1.86
N ILE A 181 -15.03 3.25 1.80
CA ILE A 181 -16.19 2.46 2.23
C ILE A 181 -16.50 2.68 3.72
N LEU A 182 -15.48 2.69 4.58
CA LEU A 182 -15.66 2.92 6.01
C LEU A 182 -16.18 4.34 6.29
N LYS A 183 -15.59 5.34 5.64
CA LYS A 183 -16.06 6.75 5.75
C LYS A 183 -17.51 6.90 5.30
N ALA A 184 -17.88 6.29 4.17
CA ALA A 184 -19.26 6.33 3.67
C ALA A 184 -20.29 5.69 4.62
N ARG A 185 -19.83 4.79 5.52
CA ARG A 185 -20.63 4.16 6.58
C ARG A 185 -20.54 4.89 7.93
N GLY A 186 -19.91 6.07 7.97
CA GLY A 186 -19.80 6.88 9.18
C GLY A 186 -18.74 6.40 10.18
N ILE A 187 -17.86 5.47 9.79
CA ILE A 187 -16.73 5.05 10.63
C ILE A 187 -15.66 6.14 10.59
N THR A 188 -15.25 6.60 11.75
CA THR A 188 -14.30 7.72 11.93
C THR A 188 -12.95 7.30 12.54
N HIS A 189 -12.84 6.09 13.07
CA HIS A 189 -11.63 5.55 13.68
C HIS A 189 -11.38 4.16 13.11
N ALA A 190 -10.40 4.04 12.21
CA ALA A 190 -10.09 2.76 11.57
C ALA A 190 -8.67 2.72 11.01
N LEU A 191 -8.21 1.49 10.80
CA LEU A 191 -7.01 1.12 10.07
C LEU A 191 -7.38 0.04 9.04
N VAL A 192 -6.99 0.25 7.78
CA VAL A 192 -7.02 -0.78 6.73
C VAL A 192 -5.60 -1.03 6.26
N THR A 193 -5.24 -2.31 6.13
CA THR A 193 -3.88 -2.74 5.72
C THR A 193 -3.96 -3.82 4.64
N ALA A 194 -3.10 -3.75 3.64
CA ALA A 194 -2.82 -4.82 2.68
C ALA A 194 -1.30 -5.01 2.54
N GLY A 195 -0.77 -6.07 3.19
CA GLY A 195 0.68 -6.31 3.26
C GLY A 195 1.41 -5.19 4.00
N GLY A 196 2.31 -4.48 3.29
CA GLY A 196 3.08 -3.35 3.83
C GLY A 196 2.38 -1.99 3.74
N ASP A 197 1.19 -1.92 3.15
CA ASP A 197 0.48 -0.69 2.82
C ASP A 197 -0.70 -0.50 3.78
N SER A 198 -0.79 0.65 4.43
CA SER A 198 -1.82 0.93 5.44
C SER A 198 -2.35 2.36 5.31
N ARG A 199 -3.64 2.53 5.59
CA ARG A 199 -4.25 3.85 5.77
C ARG A 199 -5.05 3.91 7.06
N ILE A 200 -4.95 5.03 7.73
CA ILE A 200 -5.53 5.31 9.03
C ILE A 200 -6.49 6.49 8.90
N ILE A 201 -7.65 6.39 9.55
CA ILE A 201 -8.55 7.51 9.80
C ILE A 201 -8.78 7.66 11.29
N GLY A 202 -8.84 8.93 11.75
CA GLY A 202 -8.97 9.29 13.15
C GLY A 202 -7.81 8.77 14.00
N ASP A 203 -8.12 8.44 15.24
CA ASP A 203 -7.17 7.99 16.25
C ASP A 203 -7.70 6.80 17.05
N ARG A 204 -6.94 6.30 18.02
CA ARG A 204 -7.38 5.25 18.95
C ARG A 204 -8.03 5.87 20.18
N MET A 205 -9.18 6.49 20.02
CA MET A 205 -9.97 7.13 21.09
C MET A 205 -9.11 8.10 21.92
N GLY A 206 -8.62 9.16 21.23
CA GLY A 206 -7.80 10.22 21.84
C GLY A 206 -6.29 9.98 21.84
N ARG A 207 -5.82 8.82 21.35
CA ARG A 207 -4.39 8.50 21.22
C ARG A 207 -4.05 8.25 19.75
N PRO A 208 -2.91 8.74 19.23
CA PRO A 208 -2.49 8.44 17.87
C PRO A 208 -2.25 6.94 17.67
N TRP A 209 -2.42 6.46 16.44
CA TRP A 209 -1.94 5.15 16.04
C TRP A 209 -0.42 5.14 16.06
N LEU A 210 0.19 4.08 16.57
CA LEU A 210 1.64 3.92 16.58
C LEU A 210 2.06 2.90 15.53
N VAL A 211 2.64 3.36 14.44
CA VAL A 211 3.20 2.50 13.40
C VAL A 211 4.68 2.24 13.71
N ALA A 212 5.04 0.98 13.81
CA ALA A 212 6.41 0.54 14.06
C ALA A 212 7.09 0.16 12.75
N ILE A 213 8.19 0.81 12.40
CA ILE A 213 9.06 0.42 11.28
C ILE A 213 9.99 -0.68 11.79
N ARG A 214 9.85 -1.89 11.24
CA ARG A 214 10.66 -3.06 11.61
C ARG A 214 12.09 -2.95 11.10
N HIS A 215 13.04 -3.48 11.86
CA HIS A 215 14.43 -3.58 11.42
C HIS A 215 14.54 -4.69 10.35
N PRO A 216 15.20 -4.41 9.20
CA PRO A 216 15.26 -5.36 8.07
C PRO A 216 15.91 -6.70 8.43
N ASP A 217 16.96 -6.70 9.28
CA ASP A 217 17.69 -7.92 9.65
C ASP A 217 17.22 -8.58 10.94
N ASN A 218 16.34 -7.91 11.69
CA ASN A 218 15.81 -8.45 12.94
C ASN A 218 14.35 -8.06 13.16
N PRO A 219 13.39 -8.92 12.77
CA PRO A 219 11.96 -8.63 12.88
C PRO A 219 11.47 -8.31 14.31
N SER A 220 12.23 -8.71 15.34
CA SER A 220 11.93 -8.39 16.74
C SER A 220 12.36 -6.99 17.16
N LYS A 221 13.17 -6.30 16.35
CA LYS A 221 13.63 -4.94 16.60
C LYS A 221 12.83 -3.94 15.78
N VAL A 222 12.68 -2.75 16.34
CA VAL A 222 12.01 -1.61 15.72
C VAL A 222 13.05 -0.53 15.46
N VAL A 223 13.09 -0.02 14.21
CA VAL A 223 13.92 1.13 13.83
C VAL A 223 13.38 2.40 14.50
N THR A 224 12.08 2.64 14.33
CA THR A 224 11.39 3.79 14.93
C THR A 224 9.90 3.51 15.04
N ARG A 225 9.20 4.32 15.88
CA ARG A 225 7.73 4.35 15.97
C ARG A 225 7.25 5.74 15.60
N ILE A 226 6.29 5.79 14.71
CA ILE A 226 5.72 7.03 14.20
C ILE A 226 4.27 7.13 14.68
N PRO A 227 3.90 8.16 15.43
CA PRO A 227 2.51 8.43 15.77
C PRO A 227 1.80 8.98 14.53
N LEU A 228 0.68 8.35 14.13
CA LEU A 228 -0.09 8.73 12.95
C LEU A 228 -1.56 8.98 13.29
N ARG A 229 -2.16 9.91 12.54
CA ARG A 229 -3.59 10.20 12.51
C ARG A 229 -3.93 10.66 11.08
N ASP A 230 -5.05 10.20 10.54
CA ASP A 230 -5.54 10.60 9.21
C ASP A 230 -4.44 10.58 8.11
N SER A 231 -3.71 9.46 8.04
CA SER A 231 -2.51 9.33 7.22
C SER A 231 -2.37 7.91 6.67
N ALA A 232 -1.52 7.75 5.68
CA ALA A 232 -1.14 6.47 5.14
C ALA A 232 0.36 6.22 5.30
N VAL A 233 0.73 4.94 5.28
CA VAL A 233 2.13 4.50 5.34
C VAL A 233 2.30 3.23 4.53
N SER A 234 3.34 3.19 3.71
CA SER A 234 3.78 2.00 2.98
C SER A 234 5.24 1.70 3.30
N THR A 235 5.54 0.45 3.54
CA THR A 235 6.92 -0.03 3.72
C THR A 235 7.23 -1.10 2.69
N SER A 236 8.25 -0.85 1.87
CA SER A 236 8.86 -1.84 0.98
C SER A 236 10.19 -2.31 1.56
N GLY A 237 10.49 -3.61 1.44
CA GLY A 237 11.72 -4.21 1.95
C GLY A 237 12.25 -5.30 1.04
N ASP A 238 13.58 -5.46 0.99
CA ASP A 238 14.27 -6.50 0.22
C ASP A 238 14.14 -7.90 0.85
N TYR A 239 13.47 -7.98 2.00
CA TYR A 239 13.29 -9.17 2.83
C TYR A 239 11.87 -9.76 2.77
N GLU A 240 10.97 -9.24 1.94
CA GLU A 240 9.57 -9.71 1.87
C GLU A 240 9.38 -10.90 0.91
N ARG A 241 9.89 -10.78 -0.32
CA ARG A 241 9.83 -11.85 -1.34
C ARG A 241 11.20 -11.93 -1.99
N TYR A 242 12.03 -12.86 -1.55
CA TYR A 242 13.40 -13.02 -2.03
C TYR A 242 13.90 -14.45 -1.91
N PHE A 243 15.03 -14.72 -2.57
CA PHE A 243 15.91 -15.83 -2.29
C PHE A 243 17.36 -15.37 -2.43
N ASP A 244 18.27 -16.07 -1.76
CA ASP A 244 19.70 -15.81 -1.84
C ASP A 244 20.36 -16.94 -2.63
N GLU A 245 21.22 -16.61 -3.62
CA GLU A 245 21.99 -17.55 -4.45
C GLU A 245 23.37 -16.95 -4.71
N ASP A 246 24.44 -17.73 -4.46
CA ASP A 246 25.83 -17.33 -4.63
C ASP A 246 26.21 -15.97 -4.00
N GLY A 247 25.60 -15.66 -2.85
CA GLY A 247 25.83 -14.41 -2.12
C GLY A 247 25.09 -13.20 -2.68
N VAL A 248 24.26 -13.39 -3.70
CA VAL A 248 23.38 -12.36 -4.29
C VAL A 248 21.95 -12.55 -3.81
N ARG A 249 21.30 -11.48 -3.40
CA ARG A 249 19.87 -11.47 -3.06
C ARG A 249 19.03 -11.09 -4.26
N TYR A 250 18.17 -11.99 -4.67
CA TYR A 250 17.15 -11.77 -5.70
C TYR A 250 15.82 -11.50 -5.02
N HIS A 251 15.30 -10.28 -5.12
CA HIS A 251 14.04 -9.88 -4.51
C HIS A 251 13.14 -9.14 -5.52
N HIS A 252 11.85 -9.03 -5.19
CA HIS A 252 10.77 -8.60 -6.09
C HIS A 252 10.79 -7.12 -6.48
N ILE A 253 11.62 -6.28 -5.87
CA ILE A 253 11.76 -4.87 -6.24
C ILE A 253 12.83 -4.78 -7.33
N ILE A 254 12.38 -4.74 -8.59
CA ILE A 254 13.26 -4.70 -9.76
C ILE A 254 13.54 -3.25 -10.13
N ASP A 255 14.79 -2.92 -10.46
CA ASP A 255 15.16 -1.64 -11.09
C ASP A 255 14.73 -1.68 -12.56
N PRO A 256 13.77 -0.85 -13.00
CA PRO A 256 13.26 -0.87 -14.38
C PRO A 256 14.33 -0.57 -15.43
N ARG A 257 15.43 0.07 -15.02
CA ARG A 257 16.52 0.47 -15.93
C ARG A 257 17.53 -0.65 -16.20
N THR A 258 17.61 -1.61 -15.30
CA THR A 258 18.61 -2.69 -15.38
C THR A 258 17.98 -4.08 -15.48
N GLY A 259 16.74 -4.25 -15.02
CA GLY A 259 16.07 -5.53 -14.93
C GLY A 259 16.51 -6.41 -13.73
N HIS A 260 17.40 -5.90 -12.88
CA HIS A 260 17.89 -6.60 -11.68
C HIS A 260 17.19 -6.13 -10.41
N SER A 261 17.29 -6.92 -9.34
CA SER A 261 16.83 -6.51 -8.01
C SER A 261 17.58 -5.26 -7.53
N ALA A 262 16.82 -4.26 -7.10
CA ALA A 262 17.36 -2.96 -6.69
C ALA A 262 17.87 -3.01 -5.24
N SER A 263 19.14 -2.67 -4.96
CA SER A 263 19.82 -2.93 -3.70
C SER A 263 20.33 -1.69 -2.96
N LYS A 264 19.91 -0.48 -3.35
CA LYS A 264 20.45 0.75 -2.77
C LYS A 264 19.95 1.07 -1.36
N VAL A 265 18.82 0.46 -0.96
CA VAL A 265 18.31 0.49 0.41
C VAL A 265 17.80 -0.89 0.80
N ARG A 266 17.71 -1.17 2.12
CA ARG A 266 17.14 -2.40 2.68
C ARG A 266 15.63 -2.26 2.92
N SER A 267 15.20 -1.05 3.29
CA SER A 267 13.82 -0.72 3.60
C SER A 267 13.53 0.73 3.25
N ALA A 268 12.35 0.96 2.68
CA ALA A 268 11.82 2.29 2.39
C ALA A 268 10.40 2.39 2.94
N THR A 269 10.21 3.30 3.88
CA THR A 269 8.88 3.66 4.43
C THR A 269 8.53 5.05 3.94
N ILE A 270 7.35 5.19 3.35
CA ILE A 270 6.78 6.46 2.89
C ILE A 270 5.50 6.75 3.68
N LEU A 271 5.31 8.01 4.04
CA LEU A 271 4.10 8.54 4.65
C LEU A 271 3.49 9.59 3.70
N ALA A 272 2.16 9.59 3.58
CA ALA A 272 1.40 10.56 2.77
C ALA A 272 -0.09 10.50 3.16
N PRO A 273 -0.98 11.37 2.61
CA PRO A 273 -2.41 11.33 2.90
C PRO A 273 -3.13 10.05 2.46
N THR A 274 -2.68 9.37 1.39
CA THR A 274 -3.32 8.18 0.84
C THR A 274 -2.35 7.02 0.67
N ALA A 275 -2.86 5.78 0.74
CA ALA A 275 -2.05 4.58 0.59
C ALA A 275 -1.60 4.36 -0.86
N THR A 276 -2.36 4.82 -1.84
CA THR A 276 -1.96 4.86 -3.26
C THR A 276 -0.69 5.70 -3.44
N GLN A 277 -0.63 6.88 -2.80
CA GLN A 277 0.54 7.76 -2.83
C GLN A 277 1.76 7.09 -2.20
N THR A 278 1.60 6.49 -1.02
CA THR A 278 2.74 5.87 -0.33
C THR A 278 3.25 4.62 -1.04
N ASP A 279 2.38 3.77 -1.59
CA ASP A 279 2.77 2.57 -2.34
C ASP A 279 3.49 2.96 -3.64
N GLY A 280 2.95 3.91 -4.43
CA GLY A 280 3.58 4.40 -5.67
C GLY A 280 5.00 4.97 -5.48
N MET A 281 5.27 5.58 -4.30
CA MET A 281 6.58 6.19 -4.02
C MET A 281 7.57 5.26 -3.32
N SER A 282 7.13 4.13 -2.74
CA SER A 282 7.94 3.31 -1.84
C SER A 282 9.13 2.59 -2.51
N LYS A 283 9.14 2.48 -3.85
CA LYS A 283 10.23 1.84 -4.61
C LYS A 283 11.31 2.81 -5.04
N THR A 284 11.05 4.12 -4.97
CA THR A 284 11.95 5.18 -5.46
C THR A 284 13.35 5.11 -4.88
N ALA A 285 13.47 4.89 -3.55
CA ALA A 285 14.76 4.82 -2.88
C ALA A 285 15.55 3.55 -3.24
N PHE A 286 14.88 2.43 -3.52
CA PHE A 286 15.53 1.21 -3.97
C PHE A 286 16.26 1.41 -5.30
N VAL A 287 15.67 2.17 -6.21
CA VAL A 287 16.15 2.39 -7.57
C VAL A 287 17.09 3.59 -7.68
N LEU A 288 16.73 4.74 -7.10
CA LEU A 288 17.52 5.97 -7.21
C LEU A 288 18.61 6.08 -6.11
N GLY A 289 18.42 5.41 -4.98
CA GLY A 289 19.18 5.61 -3.75
C GLY A 289 18.48 6.59 -2.81
N ALA A 290 18.84 6.52 -1.53
CA ALA A 290 18.14 7.24 -0.48
C ALA A 290 18.28 8.77 -0.60
N GLU A 291 19.45 9.28 -0.94
CA GLU A 291 19.71 10.71 -1.07
C GLU A 291 18.85 11.33 -2.18
N LYS A 292 18.85 10.72 -3.37
CA LYS A 292 18.06 11.22 -4.51
C LYS A 292 16.57 11.09 -4.26
N ALA A 293 16.13 10.00 -3.62
CA ALA A 293 14.73 9.84 -3.22
C ALA A 293 14.30 10.90 -2.20
N LEU A 294 15.15 11.25 -1.23
CA LEU A 294 14.88 12.33 -0.27
C LEU A 294 14.82 13.71 -0.94
N GLU A 295 15.64 13.97 -1.99
CA GLU A 295 15.51 15.21 -2.76
C GLU A 295 14.13 15.36 -3.40
N ILE A 296 13.60 14.27 -3.97
CA ILE A 296 12.26 14.26 -4.57
C ILE A 296 11.19 14.45 -3.48
N ILE A 297 11.23 13.66 -2.42
CA ILE A 297 10.24 13.66 -1.34
C ILE A 297 10.22 15.00 -0.60
N ASN A 298 11.37 15.59 -0.29
CA ASN A 298 11.45 16.87 0.42
C ASN A 298 10.91 18.09 -0.37
N ARG A 299 10.63 17.93 -1.67
CA ARG A 299 9.95 18.94 -2.50
C ARG A 299 8.43 18.79 -2.46
N MET A 300 7.92 17.69 -1.89
CA MET A 300 6.51 17.33 -1.83
C MET A 300 6.04 17.44 -0.36
N PRO A 301 5.39 18.54 0.04
CA PRO A 301 5.14 18.87 1.45
C PRO A 301 4.25 17.87 2.19
N GLU A 302 3.47 17.08 1.45
CA GLU A 302 2.58 16.04 1.99
C GLU A 302 3.26 14.67 2.18
N TYR A 303 4.53 14.52 1.76
CA TYR A 303 5.26 13.27 1.86
C TYR A 303 6.37 13.32 2.91
N ASP A 304 6.49 12.23 3.64
CA ASP A 304 7.62 11.97 4.52
C ASP A 304 8.19 10.57 4.25
N ALA A 305 9.45 10.34 4.64
CA ALA A 305 10.12 9.07 4.42
C ALA A 305 11.11 8.70 5.52
N VAL A 306 11.26 7.37 5.70
CA VAL A 306 12.34 6.74 6.48
C VAL A 306 12.98 5.66 5.64
N PHE A 307 14.27 5.74 5.41
CA PHE A 307 15.05 4.74 4.65
C PHE A 307 16.10 4.07 5.54
N VAL A 308 16.23 2.76 5.41
CA VAL A 308 17.28 1.97 6.05
C VAL A 308 18.27 1.52 4.98
N LEU A 309 19.51 1.93 5.11
CA LEU A 309 20.59 1.62 4.17
C LEU A 309 21.20 0.23 4.43
N PRO A 310 21.93 -0.34 3.48
CA PRO A 310 22.56 -1.66 3.64
C PRO A 310 23.47 -1.77 4.87
N GLU A 311 24.17 -0.69 5.23
CA GLU A 311 25.02 -0.61 6.43
C GLU A 311 24.25 -0.34 7.74
N GLY A 312 22.91 -0.31 7.70
CA GLY A 312 22.04 -0.11 8.87
C GLY A 312 21.82 1.35 9.26
N ARG A 313 22.42 2.32 8.56
CA ARG A 313 22.16 3.76 8.76
C ARG A 313 20.73 4.09 8.36
N VAL A 314 20.07 4.94 9.16
CA VAL A 314 18.70 5.39 8.92
C VAL A 314 18.69 6.84 8.47
N LEU A 315 18.00 7.11 7.37
CA LEU A 315 17.81 8.47 6.84
C LEU A 315 16.34 8.85 6.93
N TYR A 316 16.08 10.12 7.20
CA TYR A 316 14.75 10.69 7.36
C TYR A 316 14.55 11.87 6.41
N SER A 317 13.32 12.04 5.91
CA SER A 317 12.90 13.29 5.28
C SER A 317 12.94 14.47 6.27
N ASN A 318 12.86 15.68 5.75
CA ASN A 318 12.96 16.89 6.58
C ASN A 318 11.88 16.97 7.66
N GLY A 319 10.65 16.52 7.37
CA GLY A 319 9.53 16.51 8.31
C GLY A 319 9.67 15.54 9.49
N LEU A 320 10.49 14.48 9.32
CA LEU A 320 10.71 13.46 10.35
C LEU A 320 12.08 13.53 11.01
N ARG A 321 12.93 14.48 10.67
CA ARG A 321 14.25 14.59 11.30
C ARG A 321 14.10 14.82 12.80
N PRO A 322 14.78 14.02 13.65
CA PRO A 322 14.86 14.33 15.07
C PRO A 322 15.39 15.76 15.27
N PRO A 323 14.88 16.50 16.26
CA PRO A 323 15.44 17.79 16.58
C PRO A 323 16.94 17.65 16.86
N ALA A 324 17.75 18.59 16.36
CA ALA A 324 19.19 18.58 16.59
C ALA A 324 19.49 18.43 18.09
N PRO A 325 20.53 17.66 18.47
CA PRO A 325 20.94 17.56 19.86
C PRO A 325 21.16 18.95 20.41
N ARG A 326 20.57 19.25 21.57
CA ARG A 326 20.77 20.54 22.21
C ARG A 326 22.25 20.75 22.53
N PRO A 327 22.80 21.92 22.25
CA PRO A 327 24.14 22.22 22.71
C PRO A 327 24.20 22.10 24.25
N PRO A 328 25.28 21.60 24.82
CA PRO A 328 25.45 21.51 26.26
C PRO A 328 25.19 22.88 26.91
N GLY A 329 24.25 22.95 27.87
CA GLY A 329 23.91 24.17 28.59
C GLY A 329 22.74 24.98 28.07
N ALA A 330 22.05 24.56 27.01
CA ALA A 330 20.83 25.24 26.56
C ALA A 330 19.65 25.03 27.51
N ALA A 331 19.00 26.13 27.94
CA ALA A 331 17.81 26.13 28.77
C ALA A 331 16.65 25.34 28.10
N PRO A 332 15.76 24.71 28.89
CA PRO A 332 14.56 24.04 28.34
C PRO A 332 13.68 25.06 27.61
N PRO A 333 13.02 24.67 26.49
CA PRO A 333 12.10 25.57 25.81
C PRO A 333 10.96 25.93 26.74
N THR A 334 10.63 27.20 26.80
CA THR A 334 9.42 27.66 27.47
C THR A 334 8.21 26.98 26.77
N PRO A 335 7.23 26.42 27.52
CA PRO A 335 6.05 25.87 26.92
C PRO A 335 5.33 26.97 26.10
N THR A 336 5.36 26.86 24.77
CA THR A 336 4.49 27.70 23.94
C THR A 336 3.05 27.25 24.19
N ALA A 337 2.22 28.12 24.69
CA ALA A 337 0.79 27.89 24.82
C ALA A 337 0.26 27.42 23.45
N SER A 338 -0.29 26.23 23.41
CA SER A 338 -0.97 25.66 22.25
C SER A 338 -2.03 26.65 21.79
N SER A 339 -1.81 27.32 20.65
CA SER A 339 -2.86 28.05 19.98
C SER A 339 -3.90 27.02 19.54
N ALA A 340 -5.00 26.95 20.26
CA ALA A 340 -6.20 26.28 19.83
C ALA A 340 -6.63 26.90 18.50
N VAL A 341 -6.44 26.19 17.42
CA VAL A 341 -7.04 26.51 16.11
C VAL A 341 -8.48 26.03 16.19
N ARG A 342 -9.38 26.99 15.98
CA ARG A 342 -10.84 26.83 15.89
C ARG A 342 -11.23 26.00 14.66
#